data_9ec63dbc83f071d9c5fa036b513cda15
#
_entry.id   9ec63dbc83f071d9c5fa036b513cda15
#
_cell.length_a   1.000
_cell.length_b   1.000
_cell.length_c   1.000
_cell.angle_alpha   90.00
_cell.angle_beta   90.00
_cell.angle_gamma   90.00
#
_symmetry.space_group_name_H-M   'P 1'
#
loop_
_entity.id
_entity.type
_entity.pdbx_description
1 polymer ?
#
loop_
_entity_poly.entity_id
_entity_poly.type
_entity_poly.pdbx_seq_one_letter_code
_entity_poly.pdbx_strand_id
1 'polypeptide(L)'
;VKEPLLTLVRAAPDRGQALNTMREYLQALVLRSFHESEAFRSLAFVGGTALRFLHGLPRFSEDLDFSLVSPDGYAGLAWMAKVKRDLSLAGFSPEVTWNERKAVHTGWVRLHGILRDAGLSPLADEKLAIKVEVDTRPPGDGRCERQIVTRHLSFLLQYHDLPSLMAGKIHALLTRRYAKGRDWYDLVWYLSQRPPVAPNLALLGNALDQTRGVGRLDARRWAHEAKNRLLKIDVQALVDDVRPFLERPQDAALLTRENLLGLLRE
;
A
#
# COMPACT_ATOMS: atom_id res chain seq x y z
N VAL A 1 1.30 -1.01 -24.46
CA VAL A 1 1.26 -1.06 -22.98
C VAL A 1 2.39 -1.92 -22.44
N LYS A 2 2.66 -3.09 -23.05
CA LYS A 2 3.71 -4.02 -22.58
C LYS A 2 5.13 -3.50 -22.88
N GLU A 3 5.39 -2.94 -24.06
CA GLU A 3 6.71 -2.41 -24.43
C GLU A 3 7.20 -1.25 -23.52
N PRO A 4 6.38 -0.23 -23.19
CA PRO A 4 6.79 0.79 -22.22
C PRO A 4 7.18 0.20 -20.85
N LEU A 5 6.45 -0.80 -20.38
CA LEU A 5 6.81 -1.51 -19.14
C LEU A 5 8.19 -2.18 -19.26
N LEU A 6 8.43 -2.94 -20.33
CA LEU A 6 9.70 -3.64 -20.53
C LEU A 6 10.88 -2.66 -20.66
N THR A 7 10.65 -1.49 -21.27
CA THR A 7 11.65 -0.42 -21.35
C THR A 7 12.00 0.12 -19.96
N LEU A 8 11.00 0.40 -19.12
CA LEU A 8 11.21 0.86 -17.75
C LEU A 8 11.98 -0.18 -16.91
N VAL A 9 11.63 -1.45 -17.06
CA VAL A 9 12.26 -2.56 -16.34
C VAL A 9 13.72 -2.73 -16.74
N ARG A 10 14.04 -2.61 -18.04
CA ARG A 10 15.43 -2.70 -18.54
C ARG A 10 16.30 -1.54 -18.07
N ALA A 11 15.72 -0.38 -17.79
CA ALA A 11 16.42 0.79 -17.27
C ALA A 11 16.68 0.75 -15.76
N ALA A 12 16.10 -0.22 -15.04
CA ALA A 12 16.28 -0.35 -13.60
C ALA A 12 17.73 -0.76 -13.24
N PRO A 13 18.29 -0.24 -12.13
CA PRO A 13 19.69 -0.45 -11.78
C PRO A 13 20.02 -1.90 -11.34
N ASP A 14 19.05 -2.62 -10.85
CA ASP A 14 19.19 -4.00 -10.40
C ASP A 14 17.86 -4.78 -10.53
N ARG A 15 17.94 -6.10 -10.31
CA ARG A 15 16.79 -7.01 -10.40
C ARG A 15 15.67 -6.66 -9.41
N GLY A 16 16.01 -6.24 -8.20
CA GLY A 16 15.02 -5.86 -7.16
C GLY A 16 14.24 -4.64 -7.57
N GLN A 17 14.91 -3.59 -8.02
CA GLN A 17 14.32 -2.38 -8.55
C GLN A 17 13.47 -2.67 -9.81
N ALA A 18 13.96 -3.52 -10.69
CA ALA A 18 13.23 -3.96 -11.88
C ALA A 18 11.89 -4.63 -11.54
N LEU A 19 11.88 -5.55 -10.56
CA LEU A 19 10.68 -6.22 -10.07
C LEU A 19 9.69 -5.22 -9.42
N ASN A 20 10.19 -4.30 -8.61
CA ASN A 20 9.39 -3.28 -7.96
C ASN A 20 8.76 -2.32 -8.98
N THR A 21 9.54 -1.85 -9.96
CA THR A 21 9.06 -0.99 -11.06
C THR A 21 8.00 -1.69 -11.90
N MET A 22 8.23 -2.96 -12.23
CA MET A 22 7.25 -3.78 -12.95
C MET A 22 5.93 -3.87 -12.18
N ARG A 23 6.00 -4.19 -10.88
CA ARG A 23 4.81 -4.30 -10.03
C ARG A 23 4.05 -2.98 -9.96
N GLU A 24 4.76 -1.86 -9.76
CA GLU A 24 4.17 -0.52 -9.69
C GLU A 24 3.45 -0.13 -10.99
N TYR A 25 4.04 -0.40 -12.15
CA TYR A 25 3.40 -0.15 -13.45
C TYR A 25 2.11 -0.97 -13.61
N LEU A 26 2.14 -2.24 -13.23
CA LEU A 26 0.97 -3.13 -13.29
C LEU A 26 -0.09 -2.74 -12.27
N GLN A 27 0.28 -2.23 -11.10
CA GLN A 27 -0.64 -1.62 -10.14
C GLN A 27 -1.35 -0.41 -10.75
N ALA A 28 -0.65 0.43 -11.50
CA ALA A 28 -1.27 1.56 -12.21
C ALA A 28 -2.30 1.10 -13.24
N LEU A 29 -2.06 -0.01 -13.95
CA LEU A 29 -3.05 -0.59 -14.87
C LEU A 29 -4.30 -1.10 -14.14
N VAL A 30 -4.14 -1.77 -13.00
CA VAL A 30 -5.28 -2.23 -12.18
C VAL A 30 -6.08 -1.03 -11.65
N LEU A 31 -5.41 -0.01 -11.13
CA LEU A 31 -6.05 1.21 -10.63
C LEU A 31 -6.80 1.96 -11.73
N ARG A 32 -6.24 2.04 -12.94
CA ARG A 32 -6.93 2.61 -14.10
C ARG A 32 -8.18 1.80 -14.47
N SER A 33 -8.12 0.47 -14.47
CA SER A 33 -9.29 -0.39 -14.71
C SER A 33 -10.38 -0.17 -13.65
N PHE A 34 -10.00 0.05 -12.37
CA PHE A 34 -10.91 0.41 -11.30
C PHE A 34 -11.54 1.79 -11.53
N HIS A 35 -10.75 2.79 -11.96
CA HIS A 35 -11.27 4.10 -12.33
C HIS A 35 -12.30 4.01 -13.46
N GLU A 36 -11.99 3.31 -14.53
CA GLU A 36 -12.90 3.11 -15.67
C GLU A 36 -14.15 2.27 -15.33
N SER A 37 -14.12 1.55 -14.20
CA SER A 37 -15.26 0.81 -13.62
C SER A 37 -16.06 1.65 -12.62
N GLU A 38 -15.72 2.92 -12.43
CA GLU A 38 -16.29 3.80 -11.41
C GLU A 38 -16.14 3.27 -9.96
N ALA A 39 -15.22 2.34 -9.71
CA ALA A 39 -15.01 1.72 -8.41
C ALA A 39 -14.70 2.74 -7.29
N PHE A 40 -14.09 3.86 -7.64
CA PHE A 40 -13.78 4.96 -6.70
C PHE A 40 -15.00 5.80 -6.28
N ARG A 41 -16.20 5.45 -6.69
CA ARG A 41 -17.44 5.94 -6.06
C ARG A 41 -17.72 5.22 -4.74
N SER A 42 -17.32 3.96 -4.64
CA SER A 42 -17.54 3.09 -3.48
C SER A 42 -16.29 2.85 -2.64
N LEU A 43 -15.09 3.05 -3.20
CA LEU A 43 -13.82 2.74 -2.57
C LEU A 43 -12.96 3.97 -2.32
N ALA A 44 -12.26 3.98 -1.18
CA ALA A 44 -11.11 4.84 -0.94
C ALA A 44 -9.82 4.02 -1.00
N PHE A 45 -8.85 4.47 -1.80
CA PHE A 45 -7.52 3.87 -1.87
C PHE A 45 -6.73 4.19 -0.60
N VAL A 46 -6.11 3.19 0.01
CA VAL A 46 -5.39 3.30 1.28
C VAL A 46 -4.05 2.57 1.23
N GLY A 47 -3.35 2.53 2.34
CA GLY A 47 -2.14 1.74 2.50
C GLY A 47 -0.87 2.36 1.92
N GLY A 48 0.17 1.54 1.79
CA GLY A 48 1.51 1.99 1.36
C GLY A 48 1.55 2.39 -0.11
N THR A 49 0.76 1.74 -0.96
CA THR A 49 0.71 2.06 -2.38
C THR A 49 -0.01 3.38 -2.62
N ALA A 50 -1.03 3.73 -1.81
CA ALA A 50 -1.65 5.05 -1.85
C ALA A 50 -0.63 6.16 -1.52
N LEU A 51 0.17 6.00 -0.46
CA LEU A 51 1.24 6.94 -0.13
C LEU A 51 2.25 7.10 -1.28
N ARG A 52 2.60 6.00 -1.92
CA ARG A 52 3.53 5.97 -3.04
C ARG A 52 3.00 6.76 -4.24
N PHE A 53 1.77 6.50 -4.64
CA PHE A 53 1.15 7.08 -5.85
C PHE A 53 0.77 8.56 -5.66
N LEU A 54 0.33 8.94 -4.47
CA LEU A 54 -0.26 10.24 -4.18
C LEU A 54 0.71 11.22 -3.54
N HIS A 55 1.59 10.73 -2.69
CA HIS A 55 2.44 11.58 -1.83
C HIS A 55 3.94 11.35 -2.05
N GLY A 56 4.32 10.52 -3.04
CA GLY A 56 5.72 10.32 -3.40
C GLY A 56 6.56 9.60 -2.33
N LEU A 57 5.94 8.73 -1.52
CA LEU A 57 6.70 7.92 -0.56
C LEU A 57 7.86 7.19 -1.28
N PRO A 58 9.15 7.39 -0.86
CA PRO A 58 10.31 6.91 -1.60
C PRO A 58 10.60 5.42 -1.35
N ARG A 59 9.56 4.60 -1.31
CA ARG A 59 9.62 3.15 -1.29
C ARG A 59 8.49 2.52 -2.07
N PHE A 60 8.76 1.38 -2.67
CA PHE A 60 7.76 0.56 -3.35
C PHE A 60 6.82 -0.14 -2.38
N SER A 61 5.67 -0.55 -2.89
CA SER A 61 4.65 -1.30 -2.17
C SER A 61 4.09 -2.40 -3.05
N GLU A 62 3.55 -3.47 -2.45
CA GLU A 62 3.20 -4.68 -3.18
C GLU A 62 1.70 -4.82 -3.43
N ASP A 63 0.89 -4.42 -2.43
CA ASP A 63 -0.54 -4.66 -2.40
C ASP A 63 -1.33 -3.41 -2.82
N LEU A 64 -2.56 -3.59 -3.25
CA LEU A 64 -3.55 -2.54 -3.47
C LEU A 64 -4.64 -2.68 -2.40
N ASP A 65 -4.64 -1.75 -1.45
CA ASP A 65 -5.53 -1.77 -0.30
C ASP A 65 -6.63 -0.72 -0.45
N PHE A 66 -7.86 -1.08 -0.15
CA PHE A 66 -9.03 -0.20 -0.23
C PHE A 66 -9.90 -0.31 1.01
N SER A 67 -10.52 0.81 1.38
CA SER A 67 -11.62 0.88 2.35
C SER A 67 -12.93 1.08 1.61
N LEU A 68 -13.96 0.31 1.93
CA LEU A 68 -15.32 0.52 1.43
C LEU A 68 -15.90 1.77 2.11
N VAL A 69 -16.21 2.81 1.32
CA VAL A 69 -16.80 4.07 1.83
C VAL A 69 -18.29 4.16 1.55
N SER A 70 -18.78 3.44 0.54
CA SER A 70 -20.20 3.26 0.27
C SER A 70 -20.46 1.85 -0.26
N PRO A 71 -21.46 1.13 0.27
CA PRO A 71 -21.87 -0.15 -0.29
C PRO A 71 -22.57 -0.02 -1.64
N ASP A 72 -23.11 1.18 -1.95
CA ASP A 72 -23.84 1.44 -3.18
C ASP A 72 -22.90 1.35 -4.38
N GLY A 73 -23.25 0.48 -5.34
CA GLY A 73 -22.45 0.25 -6.54
C GLY A 73 -21.19 -0.60 -6.30
N TYR A 74 -20.98 -1.15 -5.11
CA TYR A 74 -19.86 -2.08 -4.88
C TYR A 74 -20.02 -3.36 -5.69
N ALA A 75 -19.05 -3.66 -6.55
CA ALA A 75 -19.10 -4.79 -7.48
C ALA A 75 -17.70 -5.44 -7.67
N GLY A 76 -17.07 -5.86 -6.56
CA GLY A 76 -15.68 -6.35 -6.55
C GLY A 76 -15.40 -7.44 -7.59
N LEU A 77 -16.28 -8.45 -7.70
CA LEU A 77 -16.15 -9.52 -8.68
C LEU A 77 -16.16 -8.98 -10.12
N ALA A 78 -17.08 -8.06 -10.44
CA ALA A 78 -17.20 -7.48 -11.78
C ALA A 78 -15.98 -6.60 -12.13
N TRP A 79 -15.47 -5.84 -11.18
CA TRP A 79 -14.26 -5.04 -11.36
C TRP A 79 -13.03 -5.91 -11.62
N MET A 80 -12.87 -7.00 -10.86
CA MET A 80 -11.76 -7.94 -11.07
C MET A 80 -11.88 -8.68 -12.40
N ALA A 81 -13.09 -8.98 -12.87
CA ALA A 81 -13.31 -9.53 -14.21
C ALA A 81 -12.93 -8.52 -15.31
N LYS A 82 -13.24 -7.22 -15.12
CA LYS A 82 -12.78 -6.16 -16.03
C LYS A 82 -11.26 -6.04 -16.03
N VAL A 83 -10.60 -6.06 -14.86
CA VAL A 83 -9.13 -6.06 -14.75
C VAL A 83 -8.52 -7.19 -15.58
N LYS A 84 -9.05 -8.40 -15.48
CA LYS A 84 -8.59 -9.53 -16.29
C LYS A 84 -8.69 -9.22 -17.79
N ARG A 85 -9.85 -8.74 -18.25
CA ARG A 85 -10.07 -8.40 -19.66
C ARG A 85 -9.11 -7.30 -20.14
N ASP A 86 -8.97 -6.20 -19.36
CA ASP A 86 -8.16 -5.06 -19.74
C ASP A 86 -6.68 -5.43 -19.83
N LEU A 87 -6.17 -6.22 -18.89
CA LEU A 87 -4.79 -6.72 -18.92
C LEU A 87 -4.57 -7.68 -20.09
N SER A 88 -5.56 -8.55 -20.45
CA SER A 88 -5.49 -9.42 -21.62
C SER A 88 -5.42 -8.61 -22.92
N LEU A 89 -6.26 -7.57 -23.05
CA LEU A 89 -6.23 -6.65 -24.20
C LEU A 89 -4.92 -5.86 -24.29
N ALA A 90 -4.28 -5.60 -23.14
CA ALA A 90 -2.98 -4.95 -23.07
C ALA A 90 -1.79 -5.88 -23.42
N GLY A 91 -2.05 -7.16 -23.75
CA GLY A 91 -1.05 -8.14 -24.18
C GLY A 91 -0.40 -8.92 -23.05
N PHE A 92 -1.02 -8.93 -21.86
CA PHE A 92 -0.59 -9.76 -20.72
C PHE A 92 -1.39 -11.08 -20.65
N SER A 93 -0.89 -12.02 -19.86
CA SER A 93 -1.58 -13.31 -19.57
C SER A 93 -2.01 -13.36 -18.10
N PRO A 94 -3.13 -12.68 -17.73
CA PRO A 94 -3.56 -12.58 -16.36
C PRO A 94 -4.38 -13.79 -15.90
N GLU A 95 -4.07 -14.31 -14.74
CA GLU A 95 -4.94 -15.14 -13.90
C GLU A 95 -5.48 -14.24 -12.78
N VAL A 96 -6.80 -14.15 -12.66
CA VAL A 96 -7.45 -13.30 -11.65
C VAL A 96 -8.38 -14.13 -10.79
N THR A 97 -8.26 -13.98 -9.47
CA THR A 97 -9.15 -14.62 -8.48
C THR A 97 -9.77 -13.56 -7.58
N TRP A 98 -10.95 -13.86 -7.03
CA TRP A 98 -11.65 -13.00 -6.10
C TRP A 98 -12.39 -13.80 -5.03
N ASN A 99 -12.35 -13.37 -3.78
CA ASN A 99 -12.97 -14.03 -2.64
C ASN A 99 -13.64 -12.99 -1.71
N GLU A 100 -14.96 -13.15 -1.50
CA GLU A 100 -15.81 -12.26 -0.70
C GLU A 100 -16.30 -12.91 0.60
N ARG A 101 -15.70 -14.02 1.04
CA ARG A 101 -16.19 -14.79 2.19
C ARG A 101 -15.93 -14.13 3.54
N LYS A 102 -15.01 -13.17 3.62
CA LYS A 102 -14.60 -12.49 4.85
C LYS A 102 -14.88 -10.99 4.74
N ALA A 103 -14.83 -10.27 5.85
CA ALA A 103 -14.97 -8.81 5.88
C ALA A 103 -13.90 -8.10 5.03
N VAL A 104 -12.71 -8.68 4.90
CA VAL A 104 -11.72 -8.23 3.92
C VAL A 104 -11.83 -9.12 2.69
N HIS A 105 -12.40 -8.56 1.62
CA HIS A 105 -12.44 -9.21 0.31
C HIS A 105 -11.04 -9.21 -0.30
N THR A 106 -10.64 -10.32 -0.92
CA THR A 106 -9.27 -10.47 -1.40
C THR A 106 -9.24 -10.97 -2.84
N GLY A 107 -8.51 -10.27 -3.68
CA GLY A 107 -8.22 -10.65 -5.06
C GLY A 107 -6.74 -10.86 -5.31
N TRP A 108 -6.43 -11.65 -6.31
CA TRP A 108 -5.09 -11.81 -6.83
C TRP A 108 -5.09 -11.61 -8.34
N VAL A 109 -4.18 -10.77 -8.80
CA VAL A 109 -3.84 -10.61 -10.22
C VAL A 109 -2.45 -11.21 -10.41
N ARG A 110 -2.39 -12.37 -11.07
CA ARG A 110 -1.13 -13.07 -11.35
C ARG A 110 -0.83 -13.00 -12.83
N LEU A 111 0.35 -12.57 -13.20
CA LEU A 111 0.76 -12.40 -14.59
C LEU A 111 1.79 -13.45 -14.94
N HIS A 112 1.43 -14.31 -15.89
CA HIS A 112 2.27 -15.37 -16.41
C HIS A 112 3.25 -14.85 -17.46
N GLY A 113 4.46 -15.40 -17.47
CA GLY A 113 5.47 -15.17 -18.50
C GLY A 113 6.12 -13.81 -18.50
N ILE A 114 5.58 -12.79 -17.77
CA ILE A 114 6.09 -11.43 -17.81
C ILE A 114 7.51 -11.30 -17.25
N LEU A 115 7.85 -12.10 -16.24
CA LEU A 115 9.21 -12.12 -15.66
C LEU A 115 10.22 -12.65 -16.65
N ARG A 116 9.86 -13.68 -17.44
CA ARG A 116 10.69 -14.22 -18.50
C ARG A 116 10.85 -13.22 -19.65
N ASP A 117 9.76 -12.60 -20.09
CA ASP A 117 9.78 -11.58 -21.17
C ASP A 117 10.66 -10.39 -20.81
N ALA A 118 10.76 -10.08 -19.51
CA ALA A 118 11.63 -9.02 -18.98
C ALA A 118 13.06 -9.47 -18.68
N GLY A 119 13.39 -10.77 -18.86
CA GLY A 119 14.70 -11.31 -18.51
C GLY A 119 14.97 -11.41 -17.00
N LEU A 120 13.93 -11.30 -16.17
CA LEU A 120 14.04 -11.32 -14.70
C LEU A 120 13.97 -12.73 -14.10
N SER A 121 13.49 -13.71 -14.86
CA SER A 121 13.45 -15.11 -14.47
C SER A 121 13.61 -16.02 -15.69
N PRO A 122 14.38 -17.11 -15.59
CA PRO A 122 14.40 -18.14 -16.63
C PRO A 122 13.15 -19.05 -16.57
N LEU A 123 12.40 -19.04 -15.46
CA LEU A 123 11.29 -19.94 -15.22
C LEU A 123 10.02 -19.42 -15.92
N ALA A 124 9.44 -20.22 -16.81
CA ALA A 124 8.23 -19.85 -17.54
C ALA A 124 7.01 -19.72 -16.62
N ASP A 125 6.97 -20.49 -15.55
CA ASP A 125 5.82 -20.58 -14.63
C ASP A 125 5.90 -19.59 -13.46
N GLU A 126 7.01 -18.85 -13.31
CA GLU A 126 7.12 -17.82 -12.29
C GLU A 126 6.19 -16.64 -12.63
N LYS A 127 5.35 -16.28 -11.66
CA LYS A 127 4.30 -15.26 -11.83
C LYS A 127 4.63 -14.02 -11.01
N LEU A 128 4.43 -12.86 -11.58
CA LEU A 128 4.29 -11.64 -10.78
C LEU A 128 2.87 -11.56 -10.24
N ALA A 129 2.72 -11.36 -8.95
CA ALA A 129 1.42 -11.27 -8.29
C ALA A 129 1.21 -9.88 -7.68
N ILE A 130 -0.03 -9.37 -7.83
CA ILE A 130 -0.54 -8.18 -7.15
C ILE A 130 -1.75 -8.63 -6.32
N LYS A 131 -1.71 -8.35 -5.03
CA LYS A 131 -2.83 -8.57 -4.14
C LYS A 131 -3.73 -7.34 -4.14
N VAL A 132 -5.04 -7.55 -4.17
CA VAL A 132 -6.08 -6.51 -4.04
C VAL A 132 -6.90 -6.84 -2.81
N GLU A 133 -6.98 -5.93 -1.85
CA GLU A 133 -7.78 -6.10 -0.64
C GLU A 133 -8.77 -4.96 -0.50
N VAL A 134 -10.02 -5.31 -0.17
CA VAL A 134 -11.07 -4.35 0.15
C VAL A 134 -11.60 -4.67 1.53
N ASP A 135 -11.34 -3.79 2.50
CA ASP A 135 -11.99 -3.85 3.79
C ASP A 135 -13.42 -3.35 3.66
N THR A 136 -14.40 -4.26 3.82
CA THR A 136 -15.83 -3.95 3.72
C THR A 136 -16.45 -3.50 5.03
N ARG A 137 -15.68 -3.49 6.12
CA ARG A 137 -16.07 -3.01 7.45
C ARG A 137 -14.99 -2.11 8.03
N PRO A 138 -14.56 -1.07 7.29
CA PRO A 138 -13.50 -0.21 7.76
C PRO A 138 -13.93 0.55 9.03
N PRO A 139 -12.98 0.92 9.90
CA PRO A 139 -13.28 1.81 11.02
C PRO A 139 -13.82 3.15 10.52
N GLY A 140 -14.75 3.73 11.29
CA GLY A 140 -15.38 5.01 10.95
C GLY A 140 -14.41 6.20 10.99
N ASP A 141 -14.89 7.35 10.52
CA ASP A 141 -14.20 8.66 10.51
C ASP A 141 -12.97 8.78 9.60
N GLY A 142 -12.82 7.87 8.63
CA GLY A 142 -11.88 8.05 7.51
C GLY A 142 -12.34 9.21 6.60
N ARG A 143 -11.45 10.18 6.35
CA ARG A 143 -11.75 11.31 5.45
C ARG A 143 -11.24 11.01 4.07
N CYS A 144 -12.06 11.28 3.05
CA CYS A 144 -11.74 11.02 1.65
C CYS A 144 -11.44 12.30 0.89
N GLU A 145 -10.49 12.21 -0.02
CA GLU A 145 -10.15 13.19 -1.03
C GLU A 145 -10.16 12.57 -2.41
N ARG A 146 -10.10 13.39 -3.46
CA ARG A 146 -10.00 12.94 -4.87
C ARG A 146 -8.86 13.67 -5.55
N GLN A 147 -8.07 12.92 -6.32
CA GLN A 147 -6.94 13.46 -7.04
C GLN A 147 -6.71 12.71 -8.35
N ILE A 148 -6.23 13.44 -9.37
CA ILE A 148 -5.68 12.81 -10.58
C ILE A 148 -4.26 12.36 -10.26
N VAL A 149 -4.02 11.07 -10.41
CA VAL A 149 -2.68 10.48 -10.39
C VAL A 149 -2.12 10.48 -11.79
N THR A 150 -0.83 10.77 -11.92
CA THR A 150 -0.10 10.77 -13.20
C THR A 150 1.10 9.83 -13.20
N ARG A 151 1.26 9.02 -12.15
CA ARG A 151 2.35 8.05 -12.06
C ARG A 151 2.10 6.89 -13.02
N HIS A 152 2.95 6.73 -14.02
CA HIS A 152 2.83 5.80 -15.15
C HIS A 152 1.63 6.07 -16.08
N LEU A 153 0.44 6.31 -15.53
CA LEU A 153 -0.81 6.55 -16.26
C LEU A 153 -1.61 7.63 -15.54
N SER A 154 -2.48 8.33 -16.30
CA SER A 154 -3.36 9.37 -15.72
C SER A 154 -4.76 8.83 -15.47
N PHE A 155 -5.24 8.93 -14.23
CA PHE A 155 -6.60 8.56 -13.82
C PHE A 155 -6.99 9.26 -12.52
N LEU A 156 -8.29 9.46 -12.32
CA LEU A 156 -8.84 9.99 -11.06
C LEU A 156 -9.04 8.84 -10.07
N LEU A 157 -8.70 9.05 -8.81
CA LEU A 157 -9.05 8.13 -7.74
C LEU A 157 -9.51 8.88 -6.48
N GLN A 158 -10.29 8.18 -5.65
CA GLN A 158 -10.66 8.58 -4.30
C GLN A 158 -9.77 7.83 -3.32
N TYR A 159 -9.30 8.52 -2.29
CA TYR A 159 -8.36 7.98 -1.31
C TYR A 159 -8.62 8.59 0.07
N HIS A 160 -8.09 7.97 1.12
CA HIS A 160 -8.07 8.59 2.43
C HIS A 160 -7.06 9.75 2.46
N ASP A 161 -7.44 10.89 3.06
CA ASP A 161 -6.54 12.03 3.25
C ASP A 161 -5.26 11.62 4.00
N LEU A 162 -4.23 12.45 3.93
CA LEU A 162 -2.93 12.11 4.50
C LEU A 162 -2.99 11.84 6.02
N PRO A 163 -3.77 12.59 6.85
CA PRO A 163 -4.01 12.26 8.25
C PRO A 163 -4.67 10.89 8.48
N SER A 164 -5.63 10.51 7.64
CA SER A 164 -6.32 9.21 7.74
C SER A 164 -5.41 8.05 7.30
N LEU A 165 -4.60 8.24 6.24
CA LEU A 165 -3.56 7.28 5.85
C LEU A 165 -2.54 7.08 6.99
N MET A 166 -2.13 8.16 7.68
CA MET A 166 -1.24 8.08 8.85
C MET A 166 -1.88 7.28 9.99
N ALA A 167 -3.16 7.52 10.30
CA ALA A 167 -3.90 6.77 11.31
C ALA A 167 -3.89 5.26 11.03
N GLY A 168 -4.14 4.86 9.78
CA GLY A 168 -4.06 3.46 9.35
C GLY A 168 -2.67 2.85 9.53
N LYS A 169 -1.60 3.61 9.29
CA LYS A 169 -0.21 3.16 9.52
C LYS A 169 0.11 3.02 11.01
N ILE A 170 -0.30 3.97 11.82
CA ILE A 170 -0.12 3.90 13.28
C ILE A 170 -0.91 2.70 13.83
N HIS A 171 -2.16 2.51 13.40
CA HIS A 171 -2.95 1.35 13.78
C HIS A 171 -2.20 0.04 13.47
N ALA A 172 -1.72 -0.14 12.23
CA ALA A 172 -0.96 -1.32 11.84
C ALA A 172 0.32 -1.49 12.69
N LEU A 173 1.06 -0.40 12.92
CA LEU A 173 2.26 -0.40 13.75
C LEU A 173 1.96 -0.84 15.19
N LEU A 174 0.85 -0.42 15.77
CA LEU A 174 0.49 -0.73 17.16
C LEU A 174 -0.14 -2.12 17.34
N THR A 175 -0.82 -2.66 16.32
CA THR A 175 -1.66 -3.84 16.47
C THR A 175 -1.10 -5.11 15.86
N ARG A 176 -0.23 -5.03 14.84
CA ARG A 176 0.35 -6.23 14.22
C ARG A 176 1.15 -7.05 15.21
N ARG A 177 1.03 -8.37 15.11
CA ARG A 177 1.79 -9.30 15.93
C ARG A 177 3.29 -9.16 15.73
N TYR A 178 3.73 -9.00 14.48
CA TYR A 178 5.12 -8.82 14.12
C TYR A 178 5.35 -7.40 13.57
N ALA A 179 6.44 -6.77 13.97
CA ALA A 179 6.84 -5.47 13.43
C ALA A 179 7.25 -5.61 11.96
N LYS A 180 6.82 -4.67 11.14
CA LYS A 180 7.25 -4.56 9.74
C LYS A 180 8.07 -3.29 9.56
N GLY A 181 9.26 -3.43 9.00
CA GLY A 181 10.17 -2.29 8.72
C GLY A 181 9.50 -1.21 7.87
N ARG A 182 8.64 -1.61 6.91
CA ARG A 182 7.88 -0.68 6.06
C ARG A 182 6.96 0.24 6.86
N ASP A 183 6.31 -0.24 7.94
CA ASP A 183 5.43 0.61 8.75
C ASP A 183 6.23 1.64 9.56
N TRP A 184 7.43 1.25 10.04
CA TRP A 184 8.34 2.16 10.75
C TRP A 184 8.99 3.18 9.81
N TYR A 185 9.36 2.78 8.59
CA TYR A 185 9.87 3.69 7.56
C TYR A 185 8.82 4.71 7.16
N ASP A 186 7.55 4.28 6.97
CA ASP A 186 6.45 5.18 6.69
C ASP A 186 6.24 6.18 7.82
N LEU A 187 6.37 5.75 9.09
CA LEU A 187 6.27 6.65 10.24
C LEU A 187 7.38 7.70 10.22
N VAL A 188 8.65 7.32 9.94
CA VAL A 188 9.75 8.27 9.76
C VAL A 188 9.42 9.29 8.69
N TRP A 189 8.93 8.81 7.54
CA TRP A 189 8.53 9.69 6.44
C TRP A 189 7.44 10.68 6.86
N TYR A 190 6.39 10.24 7.57
CA TYR A 190 5.33 11.14 8.07
C TYR A 190 5.84 12.21 9.03
N LEU A 191 6.65 11.80 10.00
CA LEU A 191 7.17 12.69 11.02
C LEU A 191 8.23 13.66 10.47
N SER A 192 8.78 13.38 9.29
CA SER A 192 9.71 14.25 8.57
C SER A 192 9.03 15.27 7.65
N GLN A 193 7.69 15.20 7.48
CA GLN A 193 6.98 16.13 6.59
C GLN A 193 7.03 17.58 7.12
N ARG A 194 7.01 18.52 6.20
CA ARG A 194 6.91 19.96 6.49
C ARG A 194 5.85 20.56 5.56
N PRO A 195 4.73 21.09 6.07
CA PRO A 195 4.35 21.19 7.48
C PRO A 195 4.13 19.81 8.15
N PRO A 196 4.18 19.70 9.48
CA PRO A 196 3.97 18.46 10.21
C PRO A 196 2.59 17.87 9.93
N VAL A 197 2.53 16.55 9.75
CA VAL A 197 1.27 15.81 9.59
C VAL A 197 0.88 15.21 10.94
N ALA A 198 -0.35 15.48 11.38
CA ALA A 198 -0.96 14.83 12.54
C ALA A 198 -1.91 13.70 12.07
N PRO A 199 -1.99 12.57 12.78
CA PRO A 199 -2.91 11.51 12.43
C PRO A 199 -4.37 11.91 12.68
N ASN A 200 -5.30 11.35 11.91
CA ASN A 200 -6.72 11.41 12.21
C ASN A 200 -7.02 10.56 13.46
N LEU A 201 -7.10 11.22 14.63
CA LEU A 201 -7.27 10.55 15.92
C LEU A 201 -8.62 9.86 16.07
N ALA A 202 -9.68 10.36 15.41
CA ALA A 202 -11.00 9.72 15.44
C ALA A 202 -10.95 8.37 14.71
N LEU A 203 -10.43 8.32 13.49
CA LEU A 203 -10.20 7.08 12.75
C LEU A 203 -9.28 6.12 13.52
N LEU A 204 -8.18 6.63 14.09
CA LEU A 204 -7.25 5.79 14.86
C LEU A 204 -7.93 5.19 16.08
N GLY A 205 -8.72 5.97 16.83
CA GLY A 205 -9.49 5.49 17.98
C GLY A 205 -10.44 4.36 17.60
N ASN A 206 -11.27 4.58 16.56
CA ASN A 206 -12.20 3.57 16.06
C ASN A 206 -11.49 2.28 15.60
N ALA A 207 -10.35 2.41 14.92
CA ALA A 207 -9.56 1.26 14.48
C ALA A 207 -8.97 0.46 15.66
N LEU A 208 -8.48 1.16 16.69
CA LEU A 208 -7.96 0.53 17.90
C LEU A 208 -9.06 -0.17 18.69
N ASP A 209 -10.23 0.48 18.85
CA ASP A 209 -11.39 -0.10 19.53
C ASP A 209 -11.89 -1.36 18.82
N GLN A 210 -11.97 -1.32 17.48
CA GLN A 210 -12.37 -2.48 16.67
C GLN A 210 -11.41 -3.67 16.83
N THR A 211 -10.11 -3.40 16.98
CA THR A 211 -9.08 -4.45 17.02
C THR A 211 -8.75 -4.93 18.43
N ARG A 212 -8.74 -4.05 19.41
CA ARG A 212 -8.29 -4.31 20.80
C ARG A 212 -9.41 -4.32 21.81
N GLY A 213 -10.57 -3.80 21.46
CA GLY A 213 -11.72 -3.57 22.33
C GLY A 213 -11.78 -2.11 22.81
N VAL A 214 -13.02 -1.65 23.02
CA VAL A 214 -13.34 -0.24 23.31
C VAL A 214 -12.57 0.26 24.55
N GLY A 215 -11.91 1.41 24.40
CA GLY A 215 -11.19 2.09 25.48
C GLY A 215 -9.91 1.41 25.97
N ARG A 216 -9.45 0.34 25.31
CA ARG A 216 -8.22 -0.37 25.70
C ARG A 216 -6.96 0.39 25.38
N LEU A 217 -6.99 1.30 24.37
CA LEU A 217 -5.85 2.06 23.93
C LEU A 217 -6.32 3.46 23.52
N ASP A 218 -5.82 4.50 24.19
CA ASP A 218 -6.13 5.89 23.83
C ASP A 218 -5.32 6.31 22.58
N ALA A 219 -6.02 6.67 21.52
CA ALA A 219 -5.41 7.14 20.27
C ALA A 219 -4.48 8.35 20.46
N ARG A 220 -4.74 9.21 21.46
CA ARG A 220 -3.88 10.38 21.76
C ARG A 220 -2.50 9.98 22.27
N ARG A 221 -2.35 8.79 22.82
CA ARG A 221 -1.10 8.24 23.34
C ARG A 221 -0.32 7.41 22.33
N TRP A 222 -0.69 7.46 21.05
CA TRP A 222 -0.10 6.63 20.01
C TRP A 222 1.44 6.71 19.97
N ALA A 223 2.01 7.92 20.13
CA ALA A 223 3.45 8.11 20.10
C ALA A 223 4.16 7.41 21.28
N HIS A 224 3.58 7.50 22.47
CA HIS A 224 4.06 6.78 23.66
C HIS A 224 3.99 5.26 23.44
N GLU A 225 2.89 4.75 22.91
CA GLU A 225 2.73 3.32 22.65
C GLU A 225 3.68 2.83 21.54
N ALA A 226 3.89 3.64 20.49
CA ALA A 226 4.89 3.36 19.47
C ALA A 226 6.30 3.27 20.05
N LYS A 227 6.66 4.22 20.95
CA LYS A 227 7.93 4.21 21.67
C LYS A 227 8.10 2.95 22.52
N ASN A 228 7.09 2.58 23.31
CA ASN A 228 7.11 1.36 24.13
C ASN A 228 7.29 0.10 23.28
N ARG A 229 6.67 0.08 22.09
CA ARG A 229 6.83 -1.03 21.15
C ARG A 229 8.24 -1.04 20.56
N LEU A 230 8.78 0.10 20.16
CA LEU A 230 10.13 0.24 19.59
C LEU A 230 11.22 -0.30 20.53
N LEU A 231 11.07 -0.09 21.83
CA LEU A 231 12.03 -0.60 22.84
C LEU A 231 12.15 -2.12 22.87
N LYS A 232 11.14 -2.83 22.36
CA LYS A 232 11.04 -4.31 22.36
C LYS A 232 11.37 -4.94 20.99
N ILE A 233 11.66 -4.13 19.96
CA ILE A 233 11.87 -4.60 18.58
C ILE A 233 13.36 -4.62 18.27
N ASP A 234 13.76 -5.64 17.51
CA ASP A 234 15.05 -5.62 16.82
C ASP A 234 14.99 -4.66 15.64
N VAL A 235 15.70 -3.56 15.74
CA VAL A 235 15.73 -2.51 14.69
C VAL A 235 16.45 -3.02 13.44
N GLN A 236 17.41 -3.93 13.55
CA GLN A 236 18.08 -4.50 12.39
C GLN A 236 17.09 -5.30 11.53
N ALA A 237 16.20 -6.05 12.16
CA ALA A 237 15.14 -6.76 11.45
C ALA A 237 14.18 -5.80 10.69
N LEU A 238 13.93 -4.58 11.21
CA LEU A 238 13.15 -3.56 10.50
C LEU A 238 13.91 -3.06 9.25
N VAL A 239 15.22 -2.83 9.39
CA VAL A 239 16.08 -2.40 8.29
C VAL A 239 16.09 -3.43 7.17
N ASP A 240 16.24 -4.71 7.51
CA ASP A 240 16.32 -5.80 6.54
C ASP A 240 14.97 -6.03 5.83
N ASP A 241 13.83 -5.86 6.55
CA ASP A 241 12.48 -5.97 5.97
C ASP A 241 12.19 -4.84 4.97
N VAL A 242 12.62 -3.60 5.23
CA VAL A 242 12.28 -2.47 4.36
C VAL A 242 13.23 -2.29 3.18
N ARG A 243 14.51 -2.63 3.35
CA ARG A 243 15.59 -2.37 2.37
C ARG A 243 15.25 -2.78 0.94
N PRO A 244 14.67 -3.96 0.67
CA PRO A 244 14.33 -4.38 -0.69
C PRO A 244 13.31 -3.50 -1.40
N PHE A 245 12.56 -2.70 -0.64
CA PHE A 245 11.50 -1.83 -1.16
C PHE A 245 11.92 -0.38 -1.34
N LEU A 246 13.08 0.03 -0.85
CA LEU A 246 13.53 1.43 -0.93
C LEU A 246 13.97 1.78 -2.36
N GLU A 247 13.64 2.99 -2.82
CA GLU A 247 14.23 3.53 -4.06
C GLU A 247 15.75 3.68 -3.94
N ARG A 248 16.20 4.06 -2.76
CA ARG A 248 17.60 4.17 -2.39
C ARG A 248 17.87 3.26 -1.19
N PRO A 249 18.47 2.09 -1.38
CA PRO A 249 18.71 1.13 -0.30
C PRO A 249 19.48 1.70 0.90
N GLN A 250 20.31 2.74 0.69
CA GLN A 250 21.04 3.44 1.74
C GLN A 250 20.12 4.19 2.70
N ASP A 251 18.89 4.59 2.30
CA ASP A 251 17.93 5.25 3.17
C ASP A 251 17.47 4.33 4.33
N ALA A 252 17.73 3.03 4.25
CA ALA A 252 17.54 2.12 5.37
C ALA A 252 18.35 2.50 6.62
N ALA A 253 19.47 3.20 6.45
CA ALA A 253 20.28 3.74 7.55
C ALA A 253 19.55 4.80 8.40
N LEU A 254 18.45 5.37 7.91
CA LEU A 254 17.59 6.28 8.69
C LEU A 254 16.84 5.55 9.82
N LEU A 255 16.64 4.24 9.70
CA LEU A 255 15.98 3.41 10.70
C LEU A 255 16.97 3.02 11.80
N THR A 256 17.34 3.95 12.65
CA THR A 256 18.06 3.67 13.89
C THR A 256 17.14 3.85 15.09
N ARG A 257 17.44 3.18 16.19
CA ARG A 257 16.67 3.35 17.42
C ARG A 257 16.69 4.81 17.91
N GLU A 258 17.85 5.47 17.80
CA GLU A 258 18.04 6.87 18.17
C GLU A 258 17.17 7.79 17.33
N ASN A 259 17.19 7.67 16.00
CA ASN A 259 16.37 8.49 15.09
C ASN A 259 14.87 8.29 15.37
N LEU A 260 14.43 7.03 15.49
CA LEU A 260 13.03 6.71 15.76
C LEU A 260 12.57 7.27 17.12
N LEU A 261 13.37 7.14 18.17
CA LEU A 261 13.09 7.74 19.49
C LEU A 261 13.11 9.27 19.45
N GLY A 262 14.01 9.85 18.65
CA GLY A 262 14.10 11.29 18.45
C GLY A 262 12.86 11.89 17.77
N LEU A 263 12.30 11.18 16.77
CA LEU A 263 11.09 11.61 16.05
C LEU A 263 9.80 11.41 16.86
N LEU A 264 9.79 10.47 17.82
CA LEU A 264 8.66 10.20 18.70
C LEU A 264 8.71 11.05 20.00
N ARG A 265 9.53 12.11 20.04
CA ARG A 265 9.49 13.08 21.16
C ARG A 265 8.23 13.93 21.03
N GLU A 266 7.52 14.07 22.16
CA GLU A 266 6.36 14.96 22.34
C GLU A 266 6.76 16.44 22.20
#